data_82a4a127162cdfaed96954f6c337dd42
#
_entry.id   82a4a127162cdfaed96954f6c337dd42
#
_cell.length_a   1.000
_cell.length_b   1.000
_cell.length_c   1.000
_cell.angle_alpha   90.00
_cell.angle_beta   90.00
_cell.angle_gamma   90.00
#
_symmetry.space_group_name_H-M   'P 1'
#
loop_
_entity.id
_entity.type
_entity.pdbx_description
1 polymer ?
#
loop_
_entity_poly.entity_id
_entity_poly.type
_entity_poly.pdbx_seq_one_letter_code
_entity_poly.pdbx_strand_id
1 'polypeptide(L)'
;MSKLSVLTSAKCEELLRAAIVGRVAFHTDEGPQIVPVNYTTVDRAIVFRTRPDTQLGRHAAGSALAFEIDQIDYDDHKGWSVVAGGIGELVEDTAALEAATPFWNPRPWVDGPRLLYVRLPWTRLSGRRIGAGWSRDNELPVRWR
;
A
#
# COMPACT_ATOMS: atom_id res chain seq x y z
N MET A 1 5.76 30.30 -3.03
CA MET A 1 5.56 29.45 -1.84
C MET A 1 4.80 28.20 -2.21
N SER A 2 5.31 27.04 -1.81
CA SER A 2 4.62 25.76 -2.01
C SER A 2 3.37 25.71 -1.14
N LYS A 3 2.24 25.36 -1.74
CA LYS A 3 0.97 25.23 -1.01
C LYS A 3 0.80 23.80 -0.56
N LEU A 4 0.77 23.60 0.75
CA LEU A 4 0.40 22.33 1.36
C LEU A 4 -1.13 22.23 1.42
N SER A 5 -1.69 21.15 0.91
CA SER A 5 -3.11 20.89 1.03
C SER A 5 -3.37 19.47 1.52
N VAL A 6 -4.46 19.31 2.25
CA VAL A 6 -4.93 18.01 2.74
C VAL A 6 -5.82 17.37 1.69
N LEU A 7 -5.57 16.11 1.37
CA LEU A 7 -6.40 15.35 0.44
C LEU A 7 -7.66 14.85 1.13
N THR A 8 -8.75 14.79 0.38
CA THR A 8 -9.99 14.16 0.87
C THR A 8 -9.81 12.65 0.99
N SER A 9 -10.64 12.02 1.82
CA SER A 9 -10.64 10.54 1.93
C SER A 9 -10.92 9.87 0.59
N ALA A 10 -11.85 10.41 -0.20
CA ALA A 10 -12.15 9.89 -1.54
C ALA A 10 -10.93 9.96 -2.47
N LYS A 11 -10.16 11.04 -2.41
CA LYS A 11 -8.93 11.19 -3.19
C LYS A 11 -7.86 10.22 -2.73
N CYS A 12 -7.68 10.05 -1.43
CA CYS A 12 -6.76 9.06 -0.88
C CYS A 12 -7.09 7.64 -1.36
N GLU A 13 -8.36 7.26 -1.34
CA GLU A 13 -8.80 5.95 -1.83
C GLU A 13 -8.56 5.80 -3.34
N GLU A 14 -8.81 6.84 -4.12
CA GLU A 14 -8.53 6.83 -5.56
C GLU A 14 -7.03 6.58 -5.84
N LEU A 15 -6.16 7.27 -5.14
CA LEU A 15 -4.71 7.12 -5.29
C LEU A 15 -4.25 5.73 -4.84
N LEU A 16 -4.79 5.20 -3.75
CA LEU A 16 -4.50 3.84 -3.30
C LEU A 16 -4.88 2.79 -4.36
N ARG A 17 -6.02 2.95 -5.01
CA ARG A 17 -6.43 2.02 -6.08
C ARG A 17 -5.57 2.11 -7.33
N ALA A 18 -4.92 3.24 -7.56
CA ALA A 18 -4.16 3.50 -8.79
C ALA A 18 -2.70 3.02 -8.72
N ALA A 19 -2.09 3.03 -7.54
CA ALA A 19 -0.68 2.66 -7.39
C ALA A 19 -0.49 1.13 -7.32
N ILE A 20 0.74 0.68 -7.42
CA ILE A 20 1.10 -0.75 -7.47
C ILE A 20 2.04 -1.11 -6.32
N VAL A 21 2.93 -0.19 -5.96
CA VAL A 21 3.95 -0.40 -4.93
C VAL A 21 3.72 0.60 -3.82
N GLY A 22 3.82 0.14 -2.60
CA GLY A 22 3.81 0.97 -1.41
C GLY A 22 4.82 0.48 -0.40
N ARG A 23 4.85 1.12 0.74
CA ARG A 23 5.75 0.76 1.84
C ARG A 23 4.94 0.43 3.08
N VAL A 24 5.28 -0.69 3.70
CA VAL A 24 4.67 -1.12 4.96
C VAL A 24 5.64 -0.81 6.09
N ALA A 25 5.15 -0.06 7.08
CA ALA A 25 5.85 0.17 8.33
C ALA A 25 5.26 -0.75 9.41
N PHE A 26 6.13 -1.41 10.14
CA PHE A 26 5.76 -2.34 11.19
C PHE A 26 6.79 -2.30 12.31
N HIS A 27 6.45 -2.84 13.45
CA HIS A 27 7.30 -2.84 14.63
C HIS A 27 7.84 -4.24 14.93
N THR A 28 9.12 -4.30 15.30
CA THR A 28 9.79 -5.51 15.78
C THR A 28 10.48 -5.23 17.09
N ASP A 29 11.03 -6.27 17.72
CA ASP A 29 11.82 -6.13 18.96
C ASP A 29 13.05 -5.22 18.76
N GLU A 30 13.52 -5.09 17.54
CA GLU A 30 14.64 -4.20 17.19
C GLU A 30 14.21 -2.78 16.84
N GLY A 31 12.90 -2.48 16.91
CA GLY A 31 12.32 -1.19 16.58
C GLY A 31 11.49 -1.21 15.32
N PRO A 32 11.07 -0.01 14.85
CA PRO A 32 10.26 0.11 13.63
C PRO A 32 11.08 -0.27 12.39
N GLN A 33 10.41 -0.96 11.48
CA GLN A 33 10.94 -1.37 10.19
C GLN A 33 10.04 -0.87 9.07
N ILE A 34 10.59 -0.75 7.87
CA ILE A 34 9.83 -0.36 6.68
C ILE A 34 10.34 -1.14 5.47
N VAL A 35 9.41 -1.68 4.67
CA VAL A 35 9.76 -2.45 3.47
C VAL A 35 8.81 -2.11 2.33
N PRO A 36 9.30 -2.10 1.07
CA PRO A 36 8.44 -1.95 -0.10
C PRO A 36 7.70 -3.25 -0.38
N VAL A 37 6.45 -3.14 -0.82
CA VAL A 37 5.62 -4.27 -1.22
C VAL A 37 4.79 -3.92 -2.44
N ASN A 38 4.53 -4.90 -3.29
CA ASN A 38 3.46 -4.81 -4.26
C ASN A 38 2.13 -5.07 -3.54
N TYR A 39 1.11 -4.34 -3.91
CA TYR A 39 -0.18 -4.43 -3.24
C TYR A 39 -1.34 -4.28 -4.21
N THR A 40 -2.51 -4.61 -3.72
CA THR A 40 -3.79 -4.24 -4.31
C THR A 40 -4.74 -3.80 -3.22
N THR A 41 -5.91 -3.30 -3.60
CA THR A 41 -6.96 -2.94 -2.64
C THR A 41 -8.19 -3.79 -2.89
N VAL A 42 -8.81 -4.26 -1.81
CA VAL A 42 -10.06 -5.02 -1.84
C VAL A 42 -10.91 -4.57 -0.65
N ASP A 43 -12.13 -4.13 -0.92
CA ASP A 43 -13.12 -3.80 0.13
C ASP A 43 -12.55 -2.87 1.23
N ARG A 44 -11.90 -1.78 0.82
CA ARG A 44 -11.29 -0.79 1.72
C ARG A 44 -10.22 -1.39 2.61
N ALA A 45 -9.48 -2.31 2.06
CA ALA A 45 -8.30 -2.88 2.70
C ALA A 45 -7.16 -2.95 1.71
N ILE A 46 -5.95 -2.79 2.21
CA ILE A 46 -4.74 -3.04 1.45
C ILE A 46 -4.41 -4.52 1.61
N VAL A 47 -4.09 -5.17 0.49
CA VAL A 47 -3.68 -6.57 0.48
C VAL A 47 -2.30 -6.67 -0.14
N PHE A 48 -1.39 -7.30 0.56
CA PHE A 48 -0.04 -7.57 0.06
C PHE A 48 0.39 -8.98 0.45
N ARG A 49 1.50 -9.40 -0.13
CA ARG A 49 2.07 -10.72 0.10
C ARG A 49 3.46 -10.61 0.67
N THR A 50 3.79 -11.53 1.53
CA THR A 50 5.13 -11.63 2.10
C THR A 50 5.48 -13.09 2.37
N ARG A 51 6.79 -13.36 2.49
CA ARG A 51 7.25 -14.69 2.88
C ARG A 51 7.10 -14.88 4.38
N PRO A 52 6.71 -16.07 4.85
CA PRO A 52 6.54 -16.31 6.29
C PRO A 52 7.82 -16.20 7.10
N ASP A 53 8.97 -16.37 6.46
CA ASP A 53 10.29 -16.32 7.12
C ASP A 53 10.91 -14.90 7.19
N THR A 54 10.22 -13.89 6.66
CA THR A 54 10.65 -12.49 6.74
C THR A 54 10.20 -11.86 8.05
N GLN A 55 10.83 -10.75 8.43
CA GLN A 55 10.40 -9.95 9.58
C GLN A 55 8.95 -9.48 9.42
N LEU A 56 8.58 -9.01 8.25
CA LEU A 56 7.21 -8.60 7.95
C LEU A 56 6.24 -9.78 8.11
N GLY A 57 6.58 -10.94 7.57
CA GLY A 57 5.74 -12.13 7.66
C GLY A 57 5.49 -12.59 9.10
N ARG A 58 6.48 -12.42 9.98
CA ARG A 58 6.36 -12.80 11.38
C ARG A 58 5.56 -11.82 12.22
N HIS A 59 5.56 -10.53 11.86
CA HIS A 59 5.04 -9.46 12.70
C HIS A 59 3.75 -8.80 12.19
N ALA A 60 3.34 -9.08 10.94
CA ALA A 60 2.23 -8.36 10.33
C ALA A 60 0.86 -8.68 10.94
N ALA A 61 0.60 -9.95 11.25
CA ALA A 61 -0.69 -10.38 11.75
C ALA A 61 -0.94 -9.89 13.18
N GLY A 62 -2.09 -9.28 13.41
CA GLY A 62 -2.49 -8.80 14.73
C GLY A 62 -1.74 -7.55 15.20
N SER A 63 -0.91 -6.95 14.38
CA SER A 63 -0.09 -5.80 14.72
C SER A 63 -0.59 -4.53 14.05
N ALA A 64 -0.31 -3.39 14.68
CA ALA A 64 -0.52 -2.09 14.06
C ALA A 64 0.47 -1.91 12.91
N LEU A 65 -0.06 -1.62 11.74
CA LEU A 65 0.71 -1.37 10.53
C LEU A 65 0.38 0.01 9.99
N ALA A 66 1.36 0.63 9.34
CA ALA A 66 1.12 1.78 8.47
C ALA A 66 1.54 1.43 7.05
N PHE A 67 0.79 1.93 6.10
CA PHE A 67 1.07 1.73 4.68
C PHE A 67 1.11 3.09 3.99
N GLU A 68 2.12 3.32 3.17
CA GLU A 68 2.33 4.61 2.52
C GLU A 68 2.55 4.42 1.02
N ILE A 69 1.93 5.31 0.24
CA ILE A 69 2.27 5.52 -1.16
C ILE A 69 2.56 6.99 -1.38
N ASP A 70 3.40 7.29 -2.35
CA ASP A 70 3.70 8.67 -2.72
C ASP A 70 4.06 8.79 -4.19
N GLN A 71 4.04 10.02 -4.67
CA GLN A 71 4.61 10.42 -5.94
C GLN A 71 5.25 11.79 -5.77
N ILE A 72 6.52 11.88 -6.11
CA ILE A 72 7.31 13.09 -5.93
C ILE A 72 7.91 13.49 -7.27
N ASP A 73 7.68 14.74 -7.66
CA ASP A 73 8.29 15.36 -8.83
C ASP A 73 9.35 16.35 -8.34
N TYR A 74 10.60 15.96 -8.46
CA TYR A 74 11.73 16.78 -7.99
C TYR A 74 11.96 18.01 -8.84
N ASP A 75 11.65 17.95 -10.12
CA ASP A 75 11.87 19.05 -11.04
C ASP A 75 10.86 20.18 -10.81
N ASP A 76 9.59 19.83 -10.63
CA ASP A 76 8.50 20.77 -10.42
C ASP A 76 8.23 21.07 -8.95
N HIS A 77 9.00 20.52 -8.03
CA HIS A 77 8.86 20.70 -6.57
C HIS A 77 7.45 20.46 -6.07
N LYS A 78 6.84 19.35 -6.53
CA LYS A 78 5.49 18.95 -6.11
C LYS A 78 5.47 17.47 -5.76
N GLY A 79 4.54 17.12 -4.91
CA GLY A 79 4.39 15.75 -4.48
C GLY A 79 3.11 15.53 -3.71
N TRP A 80 2.70 14.28 -3.61
CA TRP A 80 1.64 13.86 -2.72
C TRP A 80 2.03 12.56 -2.01
N SER A 81 1.44 12.32 -0.86
CA SER A 81 1.56 11.08 -0.12
C SER A 81 0.22 10.69 0.50
N VAL A 82 0.00 9.40 0.65
CA VAL A 82 -1.16 8.83 1.32
C VAL A 82 -0.67 7.81 2.34
N VAL A 83 -1.20 7.89 3.55
CA VAL A 83 -0.90 6.95 4.64
C VAL A 83 -2.19 6.30 5.11
N ALA A 84 -2.20 4.98 5.13
CA ALA A 84 -3.27 4.16 5.70
C ALA A 84 -2.75 3.42 6.93
N GLY A 85 -3.53 3.40 7.99
CA GLY A 85 -3.16 2.70 9.23
C GLY A 85 -4.27 1.81 9.74
N GLY A 86 -3.90 0.72 10.37
CA GLY A 86 -4.84 -0.26 10.93
C GLY A 86 -4.11 -1.47 11.49
N ILE A 87 -4.85 -2.53 11.74
CA ILE A 87 -4.31 -3.79 12.25
C ILE A 87 -4.25 -4.81 11.12
N GLY A 88 -3.09 -5.42 10.93
CA GLY A 88 -2.89 -6.45 9.91
C GLY A 88 -3.61 -7.76 10.25
N GLU A 89 -4.14 -8.42 9.23
CA GLU A 89 -4.82 -9.70 9.35
C GLU A 89 -4.25 -10.69 8.34
N LEU A 90 -4.10 -11.95 8.73
CA LEU A 90 -3.82 -13.01 7.76
C LEU A 90 -5.09 -13.35 6.98
N VAL A 91 -4.95 -13.50 5.67
CA VAL A 91 -6.02 -13.98 4.81
C VAL A 91 -6.00 -15.50 4.79
N GLU A 92 -7.05 -16.13 5.30
CA GLU A 92 -7.17 -17.59 5.32
C GLU A 92 -7.73 -18.15 4.00
N ASP A 93 -8.75 -17.49 3.44
CA ASP A 93 -9.33 -17.87 2.16
C ASP A 93 -8.62 -17.18 0.99
N THR A 94 -7.47 -17.71 0.61
CA THR A 94 -6.67 -17.17 -0.49
C THR A 94 -7.33 -17.39 -1.84
N ALA A 95 -8.13 -18.41 -2.01
CA ALA A 95 -8.85 -18.69 -3.26
C ALA A 95 -9.90 -17.61 -3.55
N ALA A 96 -10.66 -17.18 -2.54
CA ALA A 96 -11.61 -16.08 -2.69
C ALA A 96 -10.90 -14.76 -3.00
N LEU A 97 -9.77 -14.51 -2.36
CA LEU A 97 -8.95 -13.33 -2.62
C LEU A 97 -8.41 -13.32 -4.05
N GLU A 98 -7.88 -14.44 -4.52
CA GLU A 98 -7.36 -14.57 -5.89
C GLU A 98 -8.47 -14.38 -6.93
N ALA A 99 -9.66 -14.86 -6.66
CA ALA A 99 -10.83 -14.64 -7.53
C ALA A 99 -11.25 -13.16 -7.57
N ALA A 100 -11.14 -12.45 -6.45
CA ALA A 100 -11.46 -11.02 -6.36
C ALA A 100 -10.39 -10.11 -6.97
N THR A 101 -9.18 -10.64 -7.20
CA THR A 101 -8.03 -9.87 -7.69
C THR A 101 -7.38 -10.51 -8.92
N PRO A 102 -8.14 -10.73 -10.02
CA PRO A 102 -7.62 -11.45 -11.20
C PRO A 102 -6.47 -10.73 -11.90
N PHE A 103 -6.32 -9.42 -11.68
CA PHE A 103 -5.24 -8.59 -12.25
C PHE A 103 -3.96 -8.67 -11.44
N TRP A 104 -4.07 -9.06 -10.20
CA TRP A 104 -2.96 -9.18 -9.28
C TRP A 104 -2.50 -10.63 -9.28
N ASN A 105 -1.88 -11.02 -10.39
CA ASN A 105 -1.35 -12.35 -10.53
C ASN A 105 0.13 -12.36 -10.19
N PRO A 106 0.45 -12.71 -8.97
CA PRO A 106 1.77 -13.21 -8.69
C PRO A 106 1.82 -14.63 -9.19
N ARG A 107 2.43 -14.84 -10.31
CA ARG A 107 2.78 -16.21 -10.66
C ARG A 107 3.59 -16.77 -9.50
N PRO A 108 3.11 -17.80 -8.81
CA PRO A 108 3.94 -18.46 -7.83
C PRO A 108 5.19 -18.95 -8.56
N TRP A 109 6.34 -18.62 -8.05
CA TRP A 109 7.54 -19.28 -8.45
C TRP A 109 7.32 -20.76 -8.16
N VAL A 110 7.43 -21.61 -9.18
CA VAL A 110 7.00 -23.01 -9.14
C VAL A 110 7.59 -23.81 -7.97
N ASP A 111 8.69 -23.32 -7.39
CA ASP A 111 9.41 -23.96 -6.29
C ASP A 111 9.63 -23.04 -5.07
N GLY A 112 8.88 -21.95 -4.96
CA GLY A 112 9.02 -21.01 -3.86
C GLY A 112 8.20 -21.40 -2.62
N PRO A 113 8.57 -20.91 -1.41
CA PRO A 113 7.77 -21.11 -0.22
C PRO A 113 6.39 -20.48 -0.39
N ARG A 114 5.38 -21.10 0.23
CA ARG A 114 4.02 -20.57 0.22
C ARG A 114 3.99 -19.17 0.81
N LEU A 115 3.46 -18.21 0.06
CA LEU A 115 3.36 -16.82 0.49
C LEU A 115 2.20 -16.65 1.48
N LEU A 116 2.40 -15.74 2.43
CA LEU A 116 1.33 -15.23 3.27
C LEU A 116 0.68 -14.05 2.59
N TYR A 117 -0.65 -13.99 2.65
CA TYR A 117 -1.43 -12.84 2.25
C TYR A 117 -1.84 -12.08 3.51
N VAL A 118 -1.50 -10.82 3.55
CA VAL A 118 -1.85 -9.92 4.66
C VAL A 118 -2.86 -8.90 4.16
N ARG A 119 -3.93 -8.75 4.92
CA ARG A 119 -4.96 -7.75 4.68
C ARG A 119 -4.84 -6.66 5.75
N LEU A 120 -4.82 -5.41 5.32
CA LEU A 120 -4.79 -4.25 6.21
C LEU A 120 -6.05 -3.41 5.95
N PRO A 121 -7.15 -3.69 6.69
CA PRO A 121 -8.29 -2.78 6.67
C PRO A 121 -7.87 -1.47 7.31
N TRP A 122 -8.00 -0.36 6.58
CA TRP A 122 -7.59 0.91 7.17
C TRP A 122 -8.69 1.49 8.07
N THR A 123 -8.28 1.90 9.24
CA THR A 123 -9.12 2.65 10.20
C THR A 123 -8.72 4.11 10.23
N ARG A 124 -7.55 4.42 9.69
CA ARG A 124 -7.04 5.78 9.52
C ARG A 124 -6.56 5.94 8.09
N LEU A 125 -6.92 7.03 7.46
CA LEU A 125 -6.53 7.36 6.10
C LEU A 125 -6.27 8.86 6.00
N SER A 126 -5.09 9.24 5.57
CA SER A 126 -4.70 10.63 5.40
C SER A 126 -3.85 10.83 4.16
N GLY A 127 -3.90 12.01 3.61
CA GLY A 127 -3.07 12.36 2.46
C GLY A 127 -2.76 13.84 2.42
N ARG A 128 -1.63 14.15 1.81
CA ARG A 128 -1.12 15.51 1.65
C ARG A 128 -0.62 15.72 0.25
N ARG A 129 -0.72 16.96 -0.20
CA ARG A 129 -0.22 17.38 -1.51
C ARG A 129 0.50 18.70 -1.37
N ILE A 130 1.67 18.81 -1.97
CA ILE A 130 2.47 20.05 -2.04
C ILE A 130 2.62 20.42 -3.49
N GLY A 131 2.57 21.72 -3.77
CA GLY A 131 2.77 22.27 -5.10
C GLY A 131 1.48 22.61 -5.82
N ALA A 132 1.62 23.17 -7.01
CA ALA A 132 0.52 23.62 -7.86
C ALA A 132 0.60 22.95 -9.23
N GLY A 133 -0.44 23.12 -10.03
CA GLY A 133 -0.48 22.57 -11.39
C GLY A 133 -0.80 21.08 -11.45
N TRP A 134 -1.41 20.53 -10.42
CA TRP A 134 -1.88 19.15 -10.43
C TRP A 134 -3.10 18.99 -11.35
N SER A 135 -3.00 18.05 -12.27
CA SER A 135 -4.11 17.56 -13.07
C SER A 135 -4.30 16.07 -12.83
N ARG A 136 -5.45 15.56 -13.21
CA ARG A 136 -5.73 14.12 -13.08
C ARG A 136 -4.68 13.25 -13.77
N ASP A 137 -4.17 13.73 -14.91
CA ASP A 137 -3.21 12.96 -15.71
C ASP A 137 -1.82 12.85 -15.06
N ASN A 138 -1.41 13.87 -14.31
CA ASN A 138 -0.09 13.89 -13.68
C ASN A 138 -0.12 13.55 -12.18
N GLU A 139 -1.28 13.40 -11.61
CA GLU A 139 -1.47 13.04 -10.20
C GLU A 139 -1.55 11.54 -9.98
N LEU A 140 -2.22 10.83 -10.90
CA LEU A 140 -2.36 9.39 -10.78
C LEU A 140 -1.09 8.66 -11.19
N PRO A 141 -0.68 7.64 -10.43
CA PRO A 141 0.44 6.79 -10.82
C PRO A 141 0.19 6.10 -12.15
N VAL A 142 1.21 6.06 -13.00
CA VAL A 142 1.13 5.35 -14.26
C VAL A 142 1.25 3.85 -13.99
N ARG A 143 0.23 3.10 -14.34
CA ARG A 143 0.31 1.65 -14.35
C ARG A 143 0.90 1.19 -15.67
N TRP A 144 2.01 0.50 -15.62
CA TRP A 144 2.55 -0.19 -16.77
C TRP A 144 1.61 -1.36 -17.12
N ARG A 145 1.12 -1.34 -18.31
CA ARG A 145 0.27 -2.43 -18.83
C ARG A 145 1.11 -3.61 -19.28
#